data_a4a3ccb0be929091942470efd3e00b80
#
_entry.id   a4a3ccb0be929091942470efd3e00b80
#
_cell.length_a   1.000
_cell.length_b   1.000
_cell.length_c   1.000
_cell.angle_alpha   90.00
_cell.angle_beta   90.00
_cell.angle_gamma   90.00
#
_symmetry.space_group_name_H-M   'P 1'
#
loop_
_entity.id
_entity.type
_entity.pdbx_description
1 polymer ?
#
loop_
_entity_poly.entity_id
_entity_poly.type
_entity_poly.pdbx_seq_one_letter_code
_entity_poly.pdbx_strand_id
1 'polypeptide(L)'
;MKIMLRSPKKLQTVKGFGTSSCWWSQYCTGNAANELSELLYGKDGLRLNIYRYNVGGGFDPDNNRVENMWRRTESLYDFDKTKETGKYNFNSDLTAREFMKLCLEKGKIDTVILFANSPHWSQTSTGQSSGSLLPHTCNLPKMNYKKFVSYMLDIAEEFIREGIPVKYISPINEPQWQWGGASVWQEGCHYECEEVLDVFHLFAEEILKRGTPVLLYGPESGEMLGETKRYIEALADDETIKKVMPVFAYHSYHSDNSPETRVVFKNEIVKAHPEFRFDMSEWCELPNKSPTDCVKAALITARIIGQDFILGGCESWTSWVAVNQFSVKEDGKDYSDGLFSATNYFSEYKKAKRYYALAHYSKFIPVGSVCLDNLTVPENDTGLNAFSFLTPDGKTVTVIVNEKEQTEISFDGDFSKMQIVLTTDEKQFATVYDGEYKSTLTLPENSLATVITE
;
A
#
# COMPACT_ATOMS: atom_id res chain seq x y z
N MET A 1 13.68 -26.60 -9.88
CA MET A 1 12.97 -25.63 -10.78
C MET A 1 13.98 -24.97 -11.71
N LYS A 2 13.60 -24.72 -12.98
CA LYS A 2 14.43 -23.96 -13.91
C LYS A 2 13.82 -22.57 -14.12
N ILE A 3 14.61 -21.52 -13.90
CA ILE A 3 14.21 -20.12 -14.11
C ILE A 3 14.79 -19.64 -15.45
N MET A 4 13.92 -19.20 -16.36
CA MET A 4 14.28 -18.76 -17.71
C MET A 4 14.65 -17.27 -17.68
N LEU A 5 15.95 -16.97 -17.80
CA LEU A 5 16.44 -15.58 -17.80
C LEU A 5 16.92 -15.12 -19.19
N ARG A 6 16.96 -16.02 -20.20
CA ARG A 6 17.25 -15.66 -21.60
C ARG A 6 16.01 -15.12 -22.28
N SER A 7 16.05 -13.86 -22.68
CA SER A 7 15.00 -13.18 -23.47
C SER A 7 13.56 -13.35 -22.93
N PRO A 8 13.31 -13.17 -21.63
CA PRO A 8 11.98 -13.25 -21.10
C PRO A 8 11.08 -12.15 -21.69
N LYS A 9 9.77 -12.41 -21.79
CA LYS A 9 8.83 -11.40 -22.23
C LYS A 9 8.79 -10.25 -21.23
N LYS A 10 8.91 -9.01 -21.70
CA LYS A 10 8.76 -7.81 -20.89
C LYS A 10 7.29 -7.53 -20.62
N LEU A 11 6.97 -7.20 -19.38
CA LEU A 11 5.66 -6.77 -18.92
C LEU A 11 5.67 -5.28 -18.58
N GLN A 12 4.88 -4.85 -17.60
CA GLN A 12 4.80 -3.46 -17.17
C GLN A 12 6.07 -2.98 -16.43
N THR A 13 6.16 -1.66 -16.30
CA THR A 13 7.28 -0.99 -15.60
C THR A 13 6.91 -0.71 -14.14
N VAL A 14 7.82 -1.00 -13.22
CA VAL A 14 7.67 -0.72 -11.79
C VAL A 14 7.76 0.79 -11.54
N LYS A 15 6.76 1.34 -10.83
CA LYS A 15 6.69 2.75 -10.40
C LYS A 15 7.09 2.95 -8.94
N GLY A 16 7.15 1.88 -8.16
CA GLY A 16 7.72 1.94 -6.84
C GLY A 16 7.03 1.12 -5.77
N PHE A 17 7.48 1.37 -4.55
CA PHE A 17 7.02 0.72 -3.33
C PHE A 17 6.69 1.77 -2.28
N GLY A 18 5.67 1.49 -1.48
CA GLY A 18 5.19 2.42 -0.46
C GLY A 18 4.69 1.75 0.80
N THR A 19 4.29 2.62 1.72
CA THR A 19 3.55 2.22 2.91
C THR A 19 2.65 3.35 3.39
N SER A 20 1.55 2.99 4.08
CA SER A 20 0.68 3.97 4.71
C SER A 20 1.21 4.42 6.07
N SER A 21 1.04 5.70 6.36
CA SER A 21 1.32 6.31 7.66
C SER A 21 0.13 6.27 8.63
N CYS A 22 -1.00 5.71 8.22
CA CYS A 22 -2.20 5.55 9.01
C CYS A 22 -2.00 4.48 10.07
N TRP A 23 -2.23 4.68 11.23
CA TRP A 23 -2.61 5.79 12.17
C TRP A 23 -1.40 6.17 13.03
N TRP A 24 -0.39 5.31 12.96
CA TRP A 24 0.79 5.27 13.84
C TRP A 24 1.64 6.53 13.81
N SER A 25 1.69 7.20 12.65
CA SER A 25 2.55 8.37 12.48
C SER A 25 2.19 9.53 13.40
N GLN A 26 0.92 9.63 13.84
CA GLN A 26 0.48 10.66 14.80
C GLN A 26 1.06 10.49 16.21
N TYR A 27 1.71 9.36 16.50
CA TYR A 27 2.33 9.03 17.79
C TYR A 27 3.85 8.87 17.71
N CYS A 28 4.43 8.89 16.51
CA CYS A 28 5.84 8.59 16.28
C CYS A 28 6.69 9.85 16.38
N THR A 29 7.45 10.00 17.46
CA THR A 29 8.26 11.21 17.73
C THR A 29 9.69 10.85 18.11
N GLY A 30 10.56 11.85 18.18
CA GLY A 30 11.91 11.75 18.73
C GLY A 30 12.81 10.74 18.01
N ASN A 31 13.50 9.91 18.77
CA ASN A 31 14.44 8.93 18.22
C ASN A 31 13.74 7.87 17.35
N ALA A 32 12.53 7.43 17.74
CA ALA A 32 11.77 6.47 16.96
C ALA A 32 11.42 7.03 15.57
N ALA A 33 11.01 8.29 15.49
CA ALA A 33 10.72 8.94 14.21
C ALA A 33 11.97 9.03 13.31
N ASN A 34 13.12 9.41 13.87
CA ASN A 34 14.39 9.46 13.14
C ASN A 34 14.82 8.08 12.61
N GLU A 35 14.73 7.04 13.43
CA GLU A 35 15.13 5.69 13.04
C GLU A 35 14.16 5.10 12.03
N LEU A 36 12.84 5.20 12.26
CA LEU A 36 11.83 4.64 11.37
C LEU A 36 11.81 5.34 10.01
N SER A 37 12.00 6.67 9.97
CA SER A 37 12.11 7.39 8.69
C SER A 37 13.31 6.92 7.86
N GLU A 38 14.46 6.67 8.49
CA GLU A 38 15.64 6.09 7.82
C GLU A 38 15.39 4.65 7.37
N LEU A 39 14.82 3.80 8.24
CA LEU A 39 14.53 2.41 7.91
C LEU A 39 13.51 2.25 6.79
N LEU A 40 12.54 3.14 6.67
CA LEU A 40 11.50 3.08 5.64
C LEU A 40 11.95 3.75 4.33
N TYR A 41 12.50 4.96 4.40
CA TYR A 41 12.74 5.79 3.22
C TYR A 41 14.20 6.06 2.94
N GLY A 42 15.07 5.94 3.93
CA GLY A 42 16.48 6.23 3.82
C GLY A 42 17.25 5.26 2.92
N LYS A 43 18.46 5.66 2.56
CA LYS A 43 19.36 4.92 1.65
C LYS A 43 19.66 3.50 2.13
N ASP A 44 19.83 3.32 3.43
CA ASP A 44 20.17 2.02 4.03
C ASP A 44 18.93 1.22 4.45
N GLY A 45 17.77 1.87 4.48
CA GLY A 45 16.45 1.29 4.72
C GLY A 45 15.81 0.62 3.51
N LEU A 46 14.49 0.64 3.45
CA LEU A 46 13.69 0.06 2.37
C LEU A 46 13.75 0.88 1.06
N ARG A 47 14.17 2.13 1.12
CA ARG A 47 14.21 3.06 -0.04
C ARG A 47 12.84 3.26 -0.69
N LEU A 48 11.77 3.30 0.10
CA LEU A 48 10.44 3.54 -0.43
C LEU A 48 10.37 4.90 -1.10
N ASN A 49 9.58 5.02 -2.18
CA ASN A 49 9.38 6.25 -2.92
C ASN A 49 7.93 6.74 -2.92
N ILE A 50 7.02 5.97 -2.35
CA ILE A 50 5.59 6.32 -2.23
C ILE A 50 5.26 6.47 -0.74
N TYR A 51 4.67 7.62 -0.39
CA TYR A 51 4.15 7.93 0.94
C TYR A 51 2.64 8.07 0.87
N ARG A 52 1.88 7.23 1.58
CA ARG A 52 0.42 7.29 1.63
C ARG A 52 0.00 7.91 2.96
N TYR A 53 -0.38 9.20 2.91
CA TYR A 53 -0.78 9.99 4.08
C TYR A 53 -2.28 9.93 4.29
N ASN A 54 -2.73 9.62 5.52
CA ASN A 54 -4.14 9.64 5.90
C ASN A 54 -4.60 11.05 6.21
N VAL A 55 -5.48 11.60 5.38
CA VAL A 55 -6.23 12.80 5.71
C VAL A 55 -7.36 12.39 6.66
N GLY A 56 -7.14 12.54 7.94
CA GLY A 56 -8.06 12.07 8.96
C GLY A 56 -9.42 12.75 8.89
N GLY A 57 -10.47 11.96 9.04
CA GLY A 57 -11.84 12.47 9.16
C GLY A 57 -12.11 13.17 10.50
N GLY A 58 -11.18 13.08 11.43
CA GLY A 58 -11.33 13.62 12.78
C GLY A 58 -12.39 12.92 13.59
N PHE A 59 -12.65 13.43 14.77
CA PHE A 59 -13.69 12.90 15.64
C PHE A 59 -14.33 14.00 16.48
N ASP A 60 -15.60 13.80 16.77
CA ASP A 60 -16.32 14.56 17.76
C ASP A 60 -16.04 13.99 19.14
N PRO A 61 -15.47 14.74 20.11
CA PRO A 61 -15.19 14.24 21.45
C PRO A 61 -16.40 13.66 22.17
N ASP A 62 -17.58 14.20 21.90
CA ASP A 62 -18.83 13.82 22.55
C ASP A 62 -19.59 12.70 21.83
N ASN A 63 -19.17 12.35 20.60
CA ASN A 63 -19.86 11.41 19.73
C ASN A 63 -18.87 10.58 18.89
N ASN A 64 -18.08 9.74 19.54
CA ASN A 64 -17.10 8.91 18.88
C ASN A 64 -17.24 7.43 19.26
N ARG A 65 -17.46 6.59 18.26
CA ARG A 65 -17.60 5.13 18.42
C ARG A 65 -16.29 4.35 18.30
N VAL A 66 -15.20 4.97 17.81
CA VAL A 66 -13.89 4.31 17.73
C VAL A 66 -13.27 4.26 19.11
N GLU A 67 -13.26 3.09 19.74
CA GLU A 67 -12.75 2.92 21.11
C GLU A 67 -11.23 2.99 21.18
N ASN A 68 -10.53 2.37 20.21
CA ASN A 68 -9.08 2.37 20.18
C ASN A 68 -8.52 3.75 19.83
N MET A 69 -7.93 4.41 20.82
CA MET A 69 -7.31 5.73 20.67
C MET A 69 -6.27 5.81 19.53
N TRP A 70 -5.51 4.73 19.33
CA TRP A 70 -4.53 4.64 18.24
C TRP A 70 -5.14 4.87 16.85
N ARG A 71 -6.42 4.50 16.67
CA ARG A 71 -7.15 4.60 15.40
C ARG A 71 -8.02 5.85 15.29
N ARG A 72 -8.00 6.73 16.28
CA ARG A 72 -8.63 8.04 16.20
C ARG A 72 -7.70 9.00 15.52
N THR A 73 -8.11 9.55 14.39
CA THR A 73 -7.30 10.46 13.61
C THR A 73 -7.60 11.90 13.96
N GLU A 74 -6.60 12.75 13.96
CA GLU A 74 -6.80 14.18 13.94
C GLU A 74 -7.25 14.61 12.54
N SER A 75 -7.99 15.71 12.45
CA SER A 75 -8.32 16.35 11.18
C SER A 75 -7.63 17.71 11.09
N LEU A 76 -7.46 18.19 9.87
CA LEU A 76 -6.92 19.53 9.59
C LEU A 76 -8.01 20.61 9.54
N TYR A 77 -9.16 20.34 10.22
CA TYR A 77 -10.32 21.21 10.23
C TYR A 77 -11.03 21.20 11.59
N ASP A 78 -11.05 22.34 12.27
CA ASP A 78 -11.78 22.54 13.51
C ASP A 78 -13.22 22.91 13.18
N PHE A 79 -14.22 22.22 13.74
CA PHE A 79 -15.64 22.50 13.57
C PHE A 79 -16.31 22.85 14.89
N ASP A 80 -16.94 24.03 14.95
CA ASP A 80 -17.73 24.51 16.08
C ASP A 80 -19.21 24.15 15.86
N LYS A 81 -19.68 23.11 16.55
CA LYS A 81 -21.06 22.63 16.47
C LYS A 81 -22.10 23.70 16.85
N THR A 82 -21.74 24.60 17.77
CA THR A 82 -22.70 25.60 18.27
C THR A 82 -22.97 26.71 17.26
N LYS A 83 -21.98 26.97 16.40
CA LYS A 83 -22.05 28.01 15.35
C LYS A 83 -22.25 27.41 13.97
N GLU A 84 -22.18 26.07 13.86
CA GLU A 84 -22.20 25.35 12.58
C GLU A 84 -21.17 25.88 11.58
N THR A 85 -19.98 26.27 12.08
CA THR A 85 -18.89 26.84 11.29
C THR A 85 -17.58 26.10 11.58
N GLY A 86 -16.70 26.12 10.61
CA GLY A 86 -15.38 25.54 10.79
C GLY A 86 -14.29 26.34 10.09
N LYS A 87 -13.06 26.01 10.44
CA LYS A 87 -11.86 26.61 9.87
C LYS A 87 -10.75 25.57 9.73
N TYR A 88 -9.91 25.73 8.73
CA TYR A 88 -8.70 24.91 8.65
C TYR A 88 -7.75 25.19 9.81
N ASN A 89 -7.18 24.11 10.33
CA ASN A 89 -6.19 24.16 11.40
C ASN A 89 -4.97 23.29 11.00
N PHE A 90 -4.06 23.88 10.26
CA PHE A 90 -2.83 23.21 9.83
C PHE A 90 -1.78 23.05 10.95
N ASN A 91 -2.14 23.34 12.21
CA ASN A 91 -1.37 22.95 13.38
C ASN A 91 -1.86 21.61 13.99
N SER A 92 -2.99 21.07 13.52
CA SER A 92 -3.42 19.72 13.87
C SER A 92 -2.62 18.68 13.09
N ASP A 93 -2.68 17.42 13.55
CA ASP A 93 -1.92 16.26 13.02
C ASP A 93 -0.43 16.58 12.78
N LEU A 94 0.12 17.43 13.65
CA LEU A 94 1.47 17.97 13.49
C LEU A 94 2.52 16.85 13.50
N THR A 95 2.39 15.87 14.41
CA THR A 95 3.33 14.76 14.53
C THR A 95 3.42 13.94 13.25
N ALA A 96 2.28 13.57 12.64
CA ALA A 96 2.26 12.80 11.40
C ALA A 96 2.85 13.60 10.22
N ARG A 97 2.59 14.90 10.18
CA ARG A 97 3.15 15.79 9.15
C ARG A 97 4.65 16.00 9.32
N GLU A 98 5.14 16.16 10.56
CA GLU A 98 6.58 16.24 10.85
C GLU A 98 7.27 14.91 10.48
N PHE A 99 6.66 13.78 10.79
CA PHE A 99 7.19 12.49 10.38
C PHE A 99 7.28 12.38 8.84
N MET A 100 6.26 12.81 8.10
CA MET A 100 6.29 12.84 6.64
C MET A 100 7.44 13.73 6.13
N LYS A 101 7.59 14.95 6.67
CA LYS A 101 8.70 15.84 6.30
C LYS A 101 10.08 15.21 6.58
N LEU A 102 10.21 14.54 7.71
CA LEU A 102 11.43 13.78 8.03
C LEU A 102 11.71 12.67 7.01
N CYS A 103 10.67 11.95 6.56
CA CYS A 103 10.83 10.95 5.50
C CYS A 103 11.26 11.57 4.16
N LEU A 104 10.72 12.74 3.80
CA LEU A 104 11.11 13.49 2.60
C LEU A 104 12.58 13.94 2.65
N GLU A 105 13.11 14.25 3.83
CA GLU A 105 14.53 14.58 4.02
C GLU A 105 15.45 13.36 3.89
N LYS A 106 14.99 12.18 4.34
CA LYS A 106 15.79 10.94 4.35
C LYS A 106 15.80 10.21 3.02
N GLY A 107 14.68 10.24 2.29
CA GLY A 107 14.42 9.42 1.13
C GLY A 107 14.17 10.20 -0.16
N LYS A 108 14.11 9.45 -1.26
CA LYS A 108 13.70 9.96 -2.57
C LYS A 108 12.21 9.70 -2.80
N ILE A 109 11.35 10.34 -2.01
CA ILE A 109 9.91 10.23 -2.17
C ILE A 109 9.49 11.14 -3.32
N ASP A 110 8.99 10.56 -4.39
CA ASP A 110 8.50 11.25 -5.58
C ASP A 110 6.96 11.24 -5.69
N THR A 111 6.32 10.49 -4.81
CA THR A 111 4.87 10.30 -4.83
C THR A 111 4.31 10.35 -3.41
N VAL A 112 3.57 11.42 -3.10
CA VAL A 112 2.72 11.52 -1.91
C VAL A 112 1.27 11.36 -2.35
N ILE A 113 0.56 10.42 -1.72
CA ILE A 113 -0.87 10.16 -1.91
C ILE A 113 -1.59 10.64 -0.67
N LEU A 114 -2.51 11.59 -0.83
CA LEU A 114 -3.43 11.98 0.24
C LEU A 114 -4.68 11.12 0.13
N PHE A 115 -4.88 10.18 1.06
CA PHE A 115 -6.06 9.34 1.07
C PHE A 115 -6.96 9.62 2.27
N ALA A 116 -8.24 9.37 2.13
CA ALA A 116 -9.22 9.50 3.19
C ALA A 116 -9.95 8.16 3.42
N ASN A 117 -9.90 7.65 4.66
CA ASN A 117 -10.76 6.53 5.05
C ASN A 117 -12.22 6.98 5.17
N SER A 118 -12.46 8.23 5.52
CA SER A 118 -13.78 8.83 5.70
C SER A 118 -13.74 10.32 5.40
N PRO A 119 -14.86 10.91 4.98
CA PRO A 119 -15.05 12.35 5.04
C PRO A 119 -14.89 12.87 6.47
N HIS A 120 -14.66 14.19 6.61
CA HIS A 120 -14.62 14.84 7.91
C HIS A 120 -15.93 14.61 8.67
N TRP A 121 -15.85 14.29 9.97
CA TRP A 121 -17.00 13.92 10.79
C TRP A 121 -18.17 14.91 10.74
N SER A 122 -17.89 16.23 10.64
CA SER A 122 -18.93 17.28 10.54
C SER A 122 -19.69 17.30 9.20
N GLN A 123 -19.21 16.55 8.20
CA GLN A 123 -19.83 16.46 6.88
C GLN A 123 -20.70 15.20 6.75
N THR A 124 -20.61 14.30 7.72
CA THR A 124 -21.30 12.99 7.70
C THR A 124 -22.68 13.07 8.31
N SER A 125 -23.56 12.14 7.92
CA SER A 125 -24.94 12.05 8.43
C SER A 125 -25.00 11.67 9.91
N THR A 126 -24.01 10.93 10.40
CA THR A 126 -23.94 10.48 11.81
C THR A 126 -23.19 11.45 12.70
N GLY A 127 -22.50 12.46 12.14
CA GLY A 127 -21.56 13.28 12.89
C GLY A 127 -20.32 12.50 13.35
N GLN A 128 -19.95 11.41 12.65
CA GLN A 128 -18.80 10.56 12.95
C GLN A 128 -18.08 10.13 11.69
N SER A 129 -16.76 9.98 11.76
CA SER A 129 -15.93 9.45 10.68
C SER A 129 -15.93 7.91 10.61
N SER A 130 -16.64 7.23 11.49
CA SER A 130 -16.66 5.78 11.62
C SER A 130 -17.84 5.09 10.90
N GLY A 131 -18.33 5.70 9.83
CA GLY A 131 -19.37 5.15 8.97
C GLY A 131 -20.80 5.35 9.46
N SER A 132 -21.76 4.78 8.75
CA SER A 132 -23.19 4.88 9.02
C SER A 132 -23.63 3.98 10.20
N LEU A 133 -24.82 4.26 10.75
CA LEU A 133 -25.48 3.36 11.71
C LEU A 133 -26.11 2.15 11.02
N LEU A 134 -26.49 2.30 9.75
CA LEU A 134 -27.08 1.24 8.95
C LEU A 134 -26.02 0.63 8.00
N PRO A 135 -25.98 -0.70 7.86
CA PRO A 135 -25.11 -1.36 6.90
C PRO A 135 -25.38 -0.86 5.46
N HIS A 136 -24.36 -0.90 4.61
CA HIS A 136 -24.46 -0.52 3.20
C HIS A 136 -25.12 0.85 2.95
N THR A 137 -24.85 1.81 3.80
CA THR A 137 -25.40 3.16 3.67
C THR A 137 -24.25 4.15 3.71
N CYS A 138 -24.18 5.00 2.69
CA CYS A 138 -23.19 6.08 2.62
C CYS A 138 -23.39 7.06 3.79
N ASN A 139 -22.32 7.33 4.51
CA ASN A 139 -22.35 8.29 5.61
C ASN A 139 -22.16 9.74 5.16
N LEU A 140 -21.76 9.96 3.91
CA LEU A 140 -21.64 11.29 3.31
C LEU A 140 -22.92 11.64 2.54
N PRO A 141 -23.79 12.55 3.03
CA PRO A 141 -24.98 12.93 2.27
C PRO A 141 -24.60 13.74 1.02
N LYS A 142 -25.35 13.55 -0.09
CA LYS A 142 -25.06 14.20 -1.39
C LYS A 142 -24.90 15.71 -1.30
N MET A 143 -25.63 16.37 -0.42
CA MET A 143 -25.54 17.82 -0.20
C MET A 143 -24.16 18.27 0.33
N ASN A 144 -23.38 17.36 0.89
CA ASN A 144 -22.04 17.63 1.43
C ASN A 144 -20.91 17.20 0.48
N TYR A 145 -21.16 16.59 -0.67
CA TYR A 145 -20.13 16.17 -1.62
C TYR A 145 -19.17 17.31 -1.98
N LYS A 146 -19.71 18.47 -2.35
CA LYS A 146 -18.89 19.66 -2.68
C LYS A 146 -18.04 20.16 -1.49
N LYS A 147 -18.54 20.02 -0.26
CA LYS A 147 -17.76 20.37 0.94
C LYS A 147 -16.59 19.42 1.12
N PHE A 148 -16.82 18.12 0.89
CA PHE A 148 -15.77 17.11 0.97
C PHE A 148 -14.70 17.31 -0.12
N VAL A 149 -15.13 17.58 -1.36
CA VAL A 149 -14.22 17.90 -2.47
C VAL A 149 -13.34 19.12 -2.09
N SER A 150 -13.96 20.22 -1.61
CA SER A 150 -13.19 21.40 -1.20
C SER A 150 -12.24 21.08 -0.05
N TYR A 151 -12.68 20.32 0.95
CA TYR A 151 -11.85 19.92 2.09
C TYR A 151 -10.55 19.23 1.67
N MET A 152 -10.65 18.21 0.81
CA MET A 152 -9.48 17.46 0.35
C MET A 152 -8.55 18.29 -0.55
N LEU A 153 -9.13 19.12 -1.44
CA LEU A 153 -8.33 19.94 -2.35
C LEU A 153 -7.64 21.10 -1.62
N ASP A 154 -8.30 21.74 -0.66
CA ASP A 154 -7.70 22.82 0.13
C ASP A 154 -6.51 22.30 0.96
N ILE A 155 -6.62 21.07 1.51
CA ILE A 155 -5.51 20.41 2.21
C ILE A 155 -4.36 20.10 1.23
N ALA A 156 -4.67 19.58 0.05
CA ALA A 156 -3.65 19.27 -0.94
C ALA A 156 -2.90 20.54 -1.39
N GLU A 157 -3.61 21.63 -1.64
CA GLU A 157 -3.04 22.93 -2.02
C GLU A 157 -2.15 23.49 -0.91
N GLU A 158 -2.53 23.32 0.37
CA GLU A 158 -1.68 23.71 1.49
C GLU A 158 -0.40 22.89 1.56
N PHE A 159 -0.51 21.55 1.46
CA PHE A 159 0.66 20.68 1.49
C PHE A 159 1.63 20.99 0.34
N ILE A 160 1.11 21.26 -0.86
CA ILE A 160 1.92 21.68 -2.00
C ILE A 160 2.62 23.01 -1.71
N ARG A 161 1.92 23.96 -1.09
CA ARG A 161 2.50 25.26 -0.68
C ARG A 161 3.60 25.10 0.36
N GLU A 162 3.51 24.07 1.22
CA GLU A 162 4.57 23.69 2.16
C GLU A 162 5.74 22.93 1.49
N GLY A 163 5.69 22.70 0.17
CA GLY A 163 6.74 21.99 -0.58
C GLY A 163 6.63 20.47 -0.55
N ILE A 164 5.51 19.91 -0.09
CA ILE A 164 5.26 18.48 -0.09
C ILE A 164 4.88 18.05 -1.52
N PRO A 165 5.50 16.99 -2.11
CA PRO A 165 5.25 16.57 -3.49
C PRO A 165 3.96 15.75 -3.61
N VAL A 166 2.82 16.37 -3.24
CA VAL A 166 1.49 15.74 -3.38
C VAL A 166 1.22 15.50 -4.85
N LYS A 167 1.04 14.26 -5.23
CA LYS A 167 0.77 13.86 -6.60
C LYS A 167 -0.66 13.40 -6.80
N TYR A 168 -1.20 12.70 -5.80
CA TYR A 168 -2.51 12.09 -5.90
C TYR A 168 -3.39 12.43 -4.71
N ILE A 169 -4.70 12.51 -4.99
CA ILE A 169 -5.78 12.49 -4.00
C ILE A 169 -6.58 11.22 -4.19
N SER A 170 -6.73 10.44 -3.12
CA SER A 170 -7.58 9.27 -3.03
C SER A 170 -8.71 9.52 -2.05
N PRO A 171 -9.88 9.98 -2.52
CA PRO A 171 -10.94 10.47 -1.66
C PRO A 171 -11.79 9.37 -1.02
N ILE A 172 -11.74 8.16 -1.54
CA ILE A 172 -12.55 7.02 -1.12
C ILE A 172 -11.65 5.83 -0.89
N ASN A 173 -11.89 5.09 0.19
CA ASN A 173 -11.19 3.86 0.53
C ASN A 173 -12.21 2.73 0.78
N GLU A 174 -12.03 1.61 0.11
CA GLU A 174 -12.83 0.39 0.25
C GLU A 174 -14.36 0.63 0.24
N PRO A 175 -14.89 1.27 -0.81
CA PRO A 175 -16.29 1.72 -0.84
C PRO A 175 -17.31 0.60 -0.66
N GLN A 176 -17.00 -0.64 -1.07
CA GLN A 176 -17.90 -1.78 -1.03
C GLN A 176 -18.15 -2.36 0.36
N TRP A 177 -17.26 -2.06 1.34
CA TRP A 177 -17.42 -2.62 2.69
C TRP A 177 -18.51 -1.93 3.50
N GLN A 178 -19.07 -2.70 4.45
CA GLN A 178 -20.06 -2.20 5.40
C GLN A 178 -19.40 -1.39 6.51
N TRP A 179 -18.97 -0.17 6.19
CA TRP A 179 -18.42 0.72 7.19
C TRP A 179 -19.51 1.22 8.14
N GLY A 180 -19.35 0.98 9.45
CA GLY A 180 -20.27 1.44 10.46
C GLY A 180 -20.95 0.33 11.27
N GLY A 181 -22.17 0.58 11.75
CA GLY A 181 -22.91 -0.32 12.62
C GLY A 181 -22.64 -0.07 14.11
N ALA A 182 -22.98 -1.05 14.96
CA ALA A 182 -22.89 -0.92 16.43
C ALA A 182 -21.46 -1.00 16.96
N SER A 183 -20.59 -1.73 16.27
CA SER A 183 -19.17 -1.88 16.64
C SER A 183 -18.30 -1.41 15.49
N VAL A 184 -17.40 -0.48 15.75
CA VAL A 184 -16.53 0.11 14.75
C VAL A 184 -15.08 0.08 15.25
N TRP A 185 -14.17 -0.24 14.32
CA TRP A 185 -12.75 -0.39 14.62
C TRP A 185 -11.94 0.85 14.24
N GLN A 186 -12.44 1.61 13.26
CA GLN A 186 -11.71 2.68 12.60
C GLN A 186 -12.64 3.61 11.84
N GLU A 187 -12.08 4.61 11.19
CA GLU A 187 -12.75 5.41 10.17
C GLU A 187 -13.15 4.55 8.96
N GLY A 188 -14.20 4.96 8.28
CA GLY A 188 -14.65 4.34 7.04
C GLY A 188 -15.94 4.96 6.55
N CYS A 189 -16.20 4.85 5.25
CA CYS A 189 -17.44 5.30 4.63
C CYS A 189 -17.78 4.38 3.45
N HIS A 190 -18.98 3.79 3.49
CA HIS A 190 -19.53 3.03 2.39
C HIS A 190 -20.00 3.94 1.27
N TYR A 191 -19.82 3.50 0.02
CA TYR A 191 -20.38 4.15 -1.16
C TYR A 191 -20.87 3.10 -2.16
N GLU A 192 -22.07 3.28 -2.67
CA GLU A 192 -22.54 2.55 -3.85
C GLU A 192 -21.78 3.01 -5.10
N CYS A 193 -21.79 2.21 -6.17
CA CYS A 193 -21.02 2.51 -7.38
C CYS A 193 -21.37 3.88 -7.97
N GLU A 194 -22.65 4.24 -7.98
CA GLU A 194 -23.13 5.53 -8.47
C GLU A 194 -22.65 6.69 -7.58
N GLU A 195 -22.49 6.46 -6.27
CA GLU A 195 -21.98 7.47 -5.33
C GLU A 195 -20.46 7.65 -5.51
N VAL A 196 -19.72 6.57 -5.78
CA VAL A 196 -18.30 6.65 -6.18
C VAL A 196 -18.15 7.51 -7.42
N LEU A 197 -18.95 7.25 -8.47
CA LEU A 197 -18.93 8.01 -9.72
C LEU A 197 -19.23 9.49 -9.46
N ASP A 198 -20.32 9.80 -8.73
CA ASP A 198 -20.73 11.18 -8.42
C ASP A 198 -19.60 11.96 -7.70
N VAL A 199 -18.96 11.33 -6.70
CA VAL A 199 -17.86 11.96 -5.93
C VAL A 199 -16.64 12.16 -6.81
N PHE A 200 -16.20 11.15 -7.55
CA PHE A 200 -15.03 11.26 -8.44
C PHE A 200 -15.25 12.27 -9.57
N HIS A 201 -16.43 12.35 -10.13
CA HIS A 201 -16.79 13.37 -11.13
C HIS A 201 -16.65 14.79 -10.57
N LEU A 202 -17.19 15.04 -9.37
CA LEU A 202 -17.08 16.37 -8.71
C LEU A 202 -15.63 16.72 -8.36
N PHE A 203 -14.81 15.77 -7.94
CA PHE A 203 -13.37 16.00 -7.77
C PHE A 203 -12.71 16.38 -9.10
N ALA A 204 -13.01 15.64 -10.18
CA ALA A 204 -12.44 15.91 -11.49
C ALA A 204 -12.80 17.30 -12.00
N GLU A 205 -14.08 17.68 -11.90
CA GLU A 205 -14.53 19.03 -12.26
C GLU A 205 -13.78 20.12 -11.47
N GLU A 206 -13.68 19.96 -10.15
CA GLU A 206 -13.09 21.00 -9.31
C GLU A 206 -11.56 21.08 -9.47
N ILE A 207 -10.87 19.94 -9.66
CA ILE A 207 -9.43 19.92 -10.01
C ILE A 207 -9.18 20.68 -11.31
N LEU A 208 -9.97 20.41 -12.36
CA LEU A 208 -9.84 21.11 -13.65
C LEU A 208 -10.15 22.60 -13.53
N LYS A 209 -11.18 22.94 -12.78
CA LYS A 209 -11.61 24.33 -12.58
C LYS A 209 -10.59 25.15 -11.78
N ARG A 210 -10.03 24.60 -10.71
CA ARG A 210 -9.01 25.26 -9.88
C ARG A 210 -7.63 25.27 -10.54
N GLY A 211 -7.35 24.28 -11.41
CA GLY A 211 -6.01 24.04 -11.91
C GLY A 211 -5.05 23.51 -10.84
N THR A 212 -5.58 22.85 -9.81
CA THR A 212 -4.77 22.24 -8.76
C THR A 212 -3.88 21.17 -9.36
N PRO A 213 -2.55 21.17 -9.12
CA PRO A 213 -1.61 20.26 -9.77
C PRO A 213 -1.58 18.87 -9.11
N VAL A 214 -2.75 18.26 -8.94
CA VAL A 214 -2.92 16.92 -8.39
C VAL A 214 -3.76 16.07 -9.34
N LEU A 215 -3.66 14.75 -9.19
CA LEU A 215 -4.42 13.79 -9.97
C LEU A 215 -5.28 12.93 -9.03
N LEU A 216 -6.37 12.40 -9.54
CA LEU A 216 -7.18 11.42 -8.82
C LEU A 216 -6.52 10.05 -8.82
N TYR A 217 -6.75 9.35 -7.74
CA TYR A 217 -6.26 8.00 -7.45
C TYR A 217 -7.37 7.21 -6.75
N GLY A 218 -7.59 5.99 -7.13
CA GLY A 218 -8.64 5.20 -6.48
C GLY A 218 -9.41 4.31 -7.46
N PRO A 219 -10.59 3.81 -7.05
CA PRO A 219 -11.31 4.15 -5.81
C PRO A 219 -10.85 3.35 -4.58
N GLU A 220 -9.66 2.75 -4.61
CA GLU A 220 -9.13 1.93 -3.53
C GLU A 220 -10.08 0.77 -3.18
N SER A 221 -10.55 0.07 -4.20
CA SER A 221 -11.42 -1.10 -4.01
C SER A 221 -10.75 -2.16 -3.14
N GLY A 222 -11.42 -2.66 -2.11
CA GLY A 222 -10.83 -3.59 -1.12
C GLY A 222 -10.56 -5.01 -1.63
N GLU A 223 -10.87 -5.29 -2.90
CA GLU A 223 -10.68 -6.60 -3.54
C GLU A 223 -10.33 -6.45 -5.02
N MET A 224 -9.82 -7.52 -5.64
CA MET A 224 -9.40 -7.48 -7.05
C MET A 224 -10.56 -7.68 -8.04
N LEU A 225 -11.58 -8.42 -7.67
CA LEU A 225 -12.74 -8.76 -8.51
C LEU A 225 -14.04 -8.21 -7.88
N GLY A 226 -15.18 -8.72 -8.27
CA GLY A 226 -16.45 -8.30 -7.71
C GLY A 226 -16.81 -6.86 -8.07
N GLU A 227 -17.02 -6.01 -7.07
CA GLU A 227 -17.40 -4.60 -7.26
C GLU A 227 -16.31 -3.78 -7.97
N THR A 228 -15.06 -4.21 -7.94
CA THR A 228 -13.94 -3.56 -8.64
C THR A 228 -14.21 -3.40 -10.13
N LYS A 229 -14.84 -4.41 -10.77
CA LYS A 229 -15.19 -4.34 -12.18
C LYS A 229 -16.24 -3.27 -12.46
N ARG A 230 -17.25 -3.15 -11.60
CA ARG A 230 -18.28 -2.11 -11.73
C ARG A 230 -17.70 -0.71 -11.57
N TYR A 231 -16.79 -0.53 -10.60
CA TYR A 231 -16.14 0.78 -10.40
C TYR A 231 -15.31 1.20 -11.59
N ILE A 232 -14.48 0.30 -12.14
CA ILE A 232 -13.61 0.69 -13.26
C ILE A 232 -14.41 0.98 -14.51
N GLU A 233 -15.45 0.20 -14.81
CA GLU A 233 -16.35 0.43 -15.94
C GLU A 233 -17.04 1.81 -15.82
N ALA A 234 -17.59 2.14 -14.65
CA ALA A 234 -18.23 3.44 -14.41
C ALA A 234 -17.27 4.62 -14.53
N LEU A 235 -16.05 4.50 -13.93
CA LEU A 235 -15.05 5.58 -13.95
C LEU A 235 -14.42 5.75 -15.34
N ALA A 236 -14.25 4.67 -16.10
CA ALA A 236 -13.70 4.69 -17.46
C ALA A 236 -14.65 5.31 -18.48
N ASP A 237 -15.95 5.30 -18.24
CA ASP A 237 -16.95 5.92 -19.12
C ASP A 237 -17.08 7.43 -18.94
N ASP A 238 -16.52 8.01 -17.87
CA ASP A 238 -16.62 9.44 -17.60
C ASP A 238 -15.45 10.23 -18.20
N GLU A 239 -15.74 11.04 -19.22
CA GLU A 239 -14.75 11.85 -19.95
C GLU A 239 -14.10 12.97 -19.10
N THR A 240 -14.70 13.36 -17.98
CA THR A 240 -14.15 14.38 -17.09
C THR A 240 -13.13 13.73 -16.14
N ILE A 241 -13.49 12.59 -15.58
CA ILE A 241 -12.61 11.79 -14.71
C ILE A 241 -11.35 11.36 -15.46
N LYS A 242 -11.46 10.86 -16.68
CA LYS A 242 -10.31 10.41 -17.49
C LYS A 242 -9.23 11.49 -17.68
N LYS A 243 -9.59 12.76 -17.67
CA LYS A 243 -8.62 13.86 -17.83
C LYS A 243 -7.67 14.01 -16.65
N VAL A 244 -8.07 13.56 -15.45
CA VAL A 244 -7.35 13.77 -14.20
C VAL A 244 -7.09 12.49 -13.39
N MET A 245 -7.57 11.35 -13.84
CA MET A 245 -7.40 10.06 -13.18
C MET A 245 -6.64 9.06 -14.06
N PRO A 246 -5.29 9.08 -14.04
CA PRO A 246 -4.49 8.14 -14.84
C PRO A 246 -4.25 6.80 -14.13
N VAL A 247 -4.69 6.63 -12.89
CA VAL A 247 -4.38 5.47 -12.04
C VAL A 247 -5.65 4.90 -11.43
N PHE A 248 -5.87 3.60 -11.65
CA PHE A 248 -6.83 2.82 -10.91
C PHE A 248 -6.13 2.11 -9.75
N ALA A 249 -6.50 2.45 -8.52
CA ALA A 249 -5.96 1.87 -7.30
C ALA A 249 -6.93 0.84 -6.70
N TYR A 250 -6.36 -0.27 -6.25
CA TYR A 250 -7.11 -1.38 -5.66
C TYR A 250 -6.29 -2.05 -4.57
N HIS A 251 -6.97 -2.85 -3.74
CA HIS A 251 -6.35 -3.72 -2.73
C HIS A 251 -6.39 -5.18 -3.19
N SER A 252 -5.44 -6.00 -2.76
CA SER A 252 -5.41 -7.41 -3.12
C SER A 252 -5.87 -8.34 -1.98
N TYR A 253 -6.72 -7.84 -1.09
CA TYR A 253 -7.31 -8.65 -0.02
C TYR A 253 -8.16 -9.80 -0.56
N HIS A 254 -8.34 -10.84 0.26
CA HIS A 254 -9.10 -12.07 -0.05
C HIS A 254 -8.58 -12.90 -1.22
N SER A 255 -7.41 -12.57 -1.78
CA SER A 255 -6.77 -13.28 -2.90
C SER A 255 -5.44 -13.96 -2.52
N ASP A 256 -5.09 -14.01 -1.23
CA ASP A 256 -3.78 -14.45 -0.73
C ASP A 256 -3.38 -15.87 -1.15
N ASN A 257 -4.36 -16.77 -1.25
CA ASN A 257 -4.16 -18.16 -1.65
C ASN A 257 -4.72 -18.48 -3.05
N SER A 258 -5.03 -17.46 -3.84
CA SER A 258 -5.60 -17.60 -5.18
C SER A 258 -4.80 -16.81 -6.22
N PRO A 259 -3.70 -17.37 -6.75
CA PRO A 259 -2.98 -16.76 -7.86
C PRO A 259 -3.86 -16.62 -9.12
N GLU A 260 -4.87 -17.48 -9.28
CA GLU A 260 -5.84 -17.44 -10.38
C GLU A 260 -6.66 -16.15 -10.38
N THR A 261 -7.03 -15.63 -9.20
CA THR A 261 -7.73 -14.34 -9.08
C THR A 261 -6.94 -13.22 -9.73
N ARG A 262 -5.62 -13.19 -9.56
CA ARG A 262 -4.72 -12.20 -10.18
C ARG A 262 -4.68 -12.33 -11.70
N VAL A 263 -4.64 -13.57 -12.19
CA VAL A 263 -4.66 -13.83 -13.64
C VAL A 263 -5.98 -13.40 -14.26
N VAL A 264 -7.11 -13.66 -13.60
CA VAL A 264 -8.45 -13.19 -14.03
C VAL A 264 -8.48 -11.66 -14.02
N PHE A 265 -8.09 -11.02 -12.93
CA PHE A 265 -8.01 -9.57 -12.80
C PHE A 265 -7.20 -8.94 -13.95
N LYS A 266 -5.99 -9.46 -14.20
CA LYS A 266 -5.14 -8.97 -15.30
C LYS A 266 -5.80 -9.12 -16.66
N ASN A 267 -6.46 -10.24 -16.91
CA ASN A 267 -7.04 -10.54 -18.22
C ASN A 267 -8.34 -9.78 -18.47
N GLU A 268 -9.21 -9.67 -17.47
CA GLU A 268 -10.56 -9.11 -17.63
C GLU A 268 -10.63 -7.61 -17.30
N ILE A 269 -9.72 -7.10 -16.46
CA ILE A 269 -9.74 -5.71 -16.01
C ILE A 269 -8.53 -4.94 -16.56
N VAL A 270 -7.30 -5.33 -16.19
CA VAL A 270 -6.11 -4.56 -16.57
C VAL A 270 -5.94 -4.45 -18.10
N LYS A 271 -6.14 -5.54 -18.82
CA LYS A 271 -6.04 -5.53 -20.29
C LYS A 271 -7.23 -4.85 -20.99
N ALA A 272 -8.39 -4.82 -20.36
CA ALA A 272 -9.57 -4.18 -20.90
C ALA A 272 -9.52 -2.65 -20.77
N HIS A 273 -8.77 -2.14 -19.80
CA HIS A 273 -8.68 -0.71 -19.49
C HIS A 273 -7.22 -0.19 -19.57
N PRO A 274 -6.63 -0.21 -20.78
CA PRO A 274 -5.23 0.24 -20.98
C PRO A 274 -5.04 1.75 -20.78
N GLU A 275 -6.11 2.52 -20.65
CA GLU A 275 -6.10 3.94 -20.32
C GLU A 275 -5.65 4.21 -18.88
N PHE A 276 -5.77 3.23 -18.00
CA PHE A 276 -5.32 3.31 -16.61
C PHE A 276 -4.00 2.58 -16.38
N ARG A 277 -3.19 3.14 -15.52
CA ARG A 277 -2.18 2.41 -14.76
C ARG A 277 -2.85 1.76 -13.56
N PHE A 278 -2.40 0.59 -13.16
CA PHE A 278 -2.94 -0.14 -12.01
C PHE A 278 -1.94 -0.17 -10.87
N ASP A 279 -2.34 0.33 -9.71
CA ASP A 279 -1.54 0.30 -8.50
C ASP A 279 -2.22 -0.54 -7.41
N MET A 280 -1.50 -1.50 -6.85
CA MET A 280 -1.91 -2.21 -5.64
C MET A 280 -1.55 -1.33 -4.43
N SER A 281 -2.54 -0.62 -3.91
CA SER A 281 -2.36 0.51 -2.99
C SER A 281 -2.41 0.13 -1.52
N GLU A 282 -2.86 -1.10 -1.21
CA GLU A 282 -2.95 -1.56 0.17
C GLU A 282 -3.03 -3.09 0.28
N TRP A 283 -2.17 -3.66 1.11
CA TRP A 283 -2.27 -5.05 1.54
C TRP A 283 -1.54 -5.29 2.86
N CYS A 284 -2.12 -6.12 3.73
CA CYS A 284 -1.47 -6.81 4.83
C CYS A 284 -2.05 -8.22 4.97
N GLU A 285 -1.37 -9.10 5.71
CA GLU A 285 -1.84 -10.47 5.92
C GLU A 285 -3.09 -10.50 6.81
N LEU A 286 -4.25 -10.87 6.26
CA LEU A 286 -5.55 -11.01 6.94
C LEU A 286 -6.27 -12.29 6.47
N PRO A 287 -7.15 -12.90 7.32
CA PRO A 287 -7.33 -12.65 8.75
C PRO A 287 -6.35 -13.44 9.63
N ASN A 288 -5.72 -14.51 9.10
CA ASN A 288 -4.88 -15.46 9.85
C ASN A 288 -3.42 -15.06 9.80
N LYS A 289 -3.08 -14.00 10.53
CA LYS A 289 -1.72 -13.45 10.56
C LYS A 289 -0.71 -14.45 11.09
N SER A 290 0.48 -14.44 10.50
CA SER A 290 1.64 -15.17 11.01
C SER A 290 2.34 -14.38 12.13
N PRO A 291 3.03 -15.02 13.09
CA PRO A 291 3.87 -14.32 14.05
C PRO A 291 4.89 -13.43 13.33
N THR A 292 5.10 -12.23 13.87
CA THR A 292 5.94 -11.20 13.23
C THR A 292 7.41 -11.59 13.09
N ASP A 293 7.90 -12.45 13.97
CA ASP A 293 9.28 -12.97 14.01
C ASP A 293 9.49 -14.26 13.19
N CYS A 294 8.43 -14.87 12.66
CA CYS A 294 8.49 -16.10 11.88
C CYS A 294 8.77 -15.80 10.39
N VAL A 295 9.64 -16.58 9.76
CA VAL A 295 9.94 -16.45 8.32
C VAL A 295 8.68 -16.60 7.45
N LYS A 296 7.69 -17.38 7.90
CA LYS A 296 6.41 -17.53 7.20
C LYS A 296 5.74 -16.18 6.88
N ALA A 297 5.81 -15.21 7.81
CA ALA A 297 5.30 -13.86 7.57
C ALA A 297 6.02 -13.17 6.39
N ALA A 298 7.33 -13.37 6.25
CA ALA A 298 8.08 -12.86 5.12
C ALA A 298 7.74 -13.60 3.82
N LEU A 299 7.62 -14.92 3.85
CA LEU A 299 7.33 -15.73 2.66
C LEU A 299 5.97 -15.37 2.06
N ILE A 300 4.92 -15.29 2.89
CA ILE A 300 3.59 -14.89 2.45
C ILE A 300 3.63 -13.48 1.84
N THR A 301 4.21 -12.51 2.53
CA THR A 301 4.31 -11.13 2.04
C THR A 301 5.07 -11.06 0.72
N ALA A 302 6.21 -11.73 0.61
CA ALA A 302 7.02 -11.72 -0.61
C ALA A 302 6.29 -12.38 -1.79
N ARG A 303 5.57 -13.47 -1.55
CA ARG A 303 4.75 -14.16 -2.57
C ARG A 303 3.64 -13.25 -3.08
N ILE A 304 2.93 -12.55 -2.20
CA ILE A 304 1.87 -11.61 -2.58
C ILE A 304 2.44 -10.47 -3.43
N ILE A 305 3.52 -9.82 -3.00
CA ILE A 305 4.19 -8.76 -3.77
C ILE A 305 4.50 -9.24 -5.19
N GLY A 306 5.17 -10.39 -5.32
CA GLY A 306 5.58 -10.91 -6.61
C GLY A 306 4.40 -11.29 -7.50
N GLN A 307 3.35 -11.91 -6.93
CA GLN A 307 2.13 -12.27 -7.65
C GLN A 307 1.36 -11.03 -8.12
N ASP A 308 1.24 -10.00 -7.29
CA ASP A 308 0.56 -8.76 -7.67
C ASP A 308 1.25 -8.08 -8.86
N PHE A 309 2.59 -8.03 -8.88
CA PHE A 309 3.33 -7.52 -10.03
C PHE A 309 3.19 -8.42 -11.27
N ILE A 310 3.53 -9.69 -11.17
CA ILE A 310 3.71 -10.54 -12.35
C ILE A 310 2.38 -11.10 -12.86
N LEU A 311 1.53 -11.59 -11.97
CA LEU A 311 0.23 -12.16 -12.33
C LEU A 311 -0.86 -11.11 -12.38
N GLY A 312 -0.90 -10.17 -11.41
CA GLY A 312 -1.90 -9.12 -11.31
C GLY A 312 -1.64 -7.94 -12.26
N GLY A 313 -0.39 -7.62 -12.54
CA GLY A 313 -0.01 -6.57 -13.47
C GLY A 313 0.04 -5.17 -12.86
N CYS A 314 0.12 -5.03 -11.52
CA CYS A 314 0.29 -3.72 -10.88
C CYS A 314 1.65 -3.09 -11.25
N GLU A 315 1.70 -1.76 -11.17
CA GLU A 315 2.93 -0.99 -11.43
C GLU A 315 3.56 -0.45 -10.14
N SER A 316 2.80 -0.34 -9.06
CA SER A 316 3.32 -0.07 -7.72
C SER A 316 2.68 -0.96 -6.66
N TRP A 317 3.35 -1.09 -5.51
CA TRP A 317 2.87 -1.90 -4.39
C TRP A 317 3.06 -1.17 -3.07
N THR A 318 1.99 -1.05 -2.27
CA THR A 318 1.98 -0.34 -1.00
C THR A 318 1.51 -1.26 0.13
N SER A 319 2.33 -1.39 1.17
CA SER A 319 1.94 -2.07 2.42
C SER A 319 0.87 -1.27 3.15
N TRP A 320 -0.11 -1.94 3.76
CA TRP A 320 -1.16 -1.27 4.53
C TRP A 320 -0.57 -0.28 5.51
N VAL A 321 0.25 -0.73 6.48
CA VAL A 321 0.91 0.18 7.42
C VAL A 321 2.36 -0.20 7.68
N ALA A 322 3.21 0.82 7.85
CA ALA A 322 4.58 0.57 8.30
C ALA A 322 4.60 0.06 9.73
N VAL A 323 3.82 0.65 10.61
CA VAL A 323 3.79 0.28 12.03
C VAL A 323 2.37 0.03 12.49
N ASN A 324 2.14 -1.05 13.25
CA ASN A 324 0.90 -1.26 13.98
C ASN A 324 1.21 -1.62 15.44
N GLN A 325 0.17 -1.60 16.28
CA GLN A 325 0.29 -1.98 17.68
C GLN A 325 0.71 -3.45 17.81
N PHE A 326 1.43 -3.79 18.89
CA PHE A 326 1.63 -5.18 19.26
C PHE A 326 0.29 -5.90 19.40
N SER A 327 0.21 -7.10 18.85
CA SER A 327 -0.96 -7.99 18.91
C SER A 327 -0.54 -9.33 19.50
N VAL A 328 -0.20 -9.32 20.80
CA VAL A 328 0.29 -10.53 21.50
C VAL A 328 -0.88 -11.44 21.82
N LYS A 329 -0.80 -12.72 21.40
CA LYS A 329 -1.78 -13.76 21.70
C LYS A 329 -1.36 -14.62 22.91
N GLU A 330 -2.20 -15.59 23.27
CA GLU A 330 -1.99 -16.49 24.41
C GLU A 330 -0.68 -17.28 24.36
N ASP A 331 -0.17 -17.56 23.15
CA ASP A 331 1.12 -18.23 22.95
C ASP A 331 2.34 -17.32 23.16
N GLY A 332 2.13 -16.06 23.56
CA GLY A 332 3.14 -15.06 23.81
C GLY A 332 3.79 -14.46 22.56
N LYS A 333 3.29 -14.82 21.35
CA LYS A 333 3.83 -14.28 20.10
C LYS A 333 3.03 -13.08 19.63
N ASP A 334 3.73 -12.17 18.94
CA ASP A 334 3.13 -10.99 18.33
C ASP A 334 2.62 -11.32 16.91
N TYR A 335 1.38 -10.94 16.63
CA TYR A 335 0.66 -11.14 15.36
C TYR A 335 0.26 -9.82 14.70
N SER A 336 0.98 -8.75 14.97
CA SER A 336 0.78 -7.47 14.28
C SER A 336 0.96 -7.61 12.77
N ASP A 337 0.25 -6.80 11.99
CA ASP A 337 0.29 -6.82 10.52
C ASP A 337 1.25 -5.79 9.92
N GLY A 338 1.85 -4.92 10.74
CA GLY A 338 2.83 -3.92 10.30
C GLY A 338 4.17 -4.51 9.84
N LEU A 339 4.97 -3.68 9.20
CA LEU A 339 6.40 -3.94 8.98
C LEU A 339 7.18 -3.85 10.30
N PHE A 340 6.61 -3.11 11.25
CA PHE A 340 7.03 -3.01 12.64
C PHE A 340 5.82 -3.13 13.56
N SER A 341 6.05 -3.64 14.76
CA SER A 341 5.10 -3.59 15.88
C SER A 341 5.58 -2.58 16.89
N ALA A 342 4.70 -1.80 17.50
CA ALA A 342 5.06 -0.79 18.50
C ALA A 342 4.06 -0.71 19.65
N THR A 343 4.52 -0.17 20.79
CA THR A 343 3.64 0.39 21.83
C THR A 343 3.07 1.72 21.37
N ASN A 344 1.97 2.17 21.98
CA ASN A 344 1.23 3.36 21.56
C ASN A 344 2.08 4.64 21.36
N TYR A 345 3.14 4.80 22.16
CA TYR A 345 4.02 5.97 22.12
C TYR A 345 5.47 5.62 21.78
N PHE A 346 5.67 4.47 21.11
CA PHE A 346 6.99 4.03 20.65
C PHE A 346 8.06 3.89 21.75
N SER A 347 7.65 3.59 23.00
CA SER A 347 8.61 3.22 24.05
C SER A 347 9.31 1.89 23.76
N GLU A 348 8.65 1.03 22.98
CA GLU A 348 9.19 -0.20 22.41
C GLU A 348 8.63 -0.37 21.00
N TYR A 349 9.48 -0.81 20.06
CA TYR A 349 9.07 -1.24 18.74
C TYR A 349 10.01 -2.34 18.21
N LYS A 350 9.46 -3.22 17.39
CA LYS A 350 10.20 -4.37 16.85
C LYS A 350 9.96 -4.50 15.34
N LYS A 351 11.00 -4.84 14.62
CA LYS A 351 10.96 -5.12 13.19
C LYS A 351 10.37 -6.51 12.95
N ALA A 352 9.33 -6.60 12.13
CA ALA A 352 8.76 -7.86 11.69
C ALA A 352 9.54 -8.47 10.51
N LYS A 353 9.43 -9.78 10.30
CA LYS A 353 10.01 -10.45 9.12
C LYS A 353 9.43 -9.91 7.80
N ARG A 354 8.19 -9.36 7.79
CA ARG A 354 7.57 -8.68 6.64
C ARG A 354 8.38 -7.49 6.12
N TYR A 355 9.10 -6.78 6.99
CA TYR A 355 10.05 -5.73 6.59
C TYR A 355 11.09 -6.27 5.62
N TYR A 356 11.68 -7.44 5.92
CA TYR A 356 12.67 -8.04 5.05
C TYR A 356 12.06 -8.53 3.73
N ALA A 357 10.80 -9.00 3.75
CA ALA A 357 10.11 -9.35 2.52
C ALA A 357 10.04 -8.16 1.56
N LEU A 358 9.61 -7.00 2.05
CA LEU A 358 9.58 -5.78 1.24
C LEU A 358 10.99 -5.33 0.82
N ALA A 359 12.00 -5.50 1.69
CA ALA A 359 13.40 -5.19 1.38
C ALA A 359 13.96 -6.01 0.20
N HIS A 360 13.55 -7.29 0.07
CA HIS A 360 13.95 -8.15 -1.04
C HIS A 360 13.50 -7.61 -2.41
N TYR A 361 12.47 -6.79 -2.44
CA TYR A 361 12.00 -6.08 -3.63
C TYR A 361 12.54 -4.64 -3.68
N SER A 362 12.16 -3.80 -2.75
CA SER A 362 12.34 -2.35 -2.84
C SER A 362 13.81 -1.88 -2.88
N LYS A 363 14.72 -2.64 -2.27
CA LYS A 363 16.16 -2.30 -2.28
C LYS A 363 16.86 -2.61 -3.60
N PHE A 364 16.33 -3.56 -4.38
CA PHE A 364 16.99 -4.08 -5.59
C PHE A 364 16.21 -3.78 -6.87
N ILE A 365 14.95 -3.38 -6.79
CA ILE A 365 14.07 -3.11 -7.92
C ILE A 365 13.71 -1.62 -7.91
N PRO A 366 14.57 -0.75 -8.45
CA PRO A 366 14.31 0.68 -8.50
C PRO A 366 13.17 1.02 -9.47
N VAL A 367 12.61 2.24 -9.34
CA VAL A 367 11.67 2.81 -10.30
C VAL A 367 12.25 2.72 -11.72
N GLY A 368 11.42 2.31 -12.66
CA GLY A 368 11.83 2.09 -14.06
C GLY A 368 12.26 0.65 -14.35
N SER A 369 12.35 -0.23 -13.35
CA SER A 369 12.55 -1.66 -13.59
C SER A 369 11.37 -2.25 -14.34
N VAL A 370 11.62 -3.26 -15.17
CA VAL A 370 10.60 -3.93 -15.99
C VAL A 370 10.31 -5.31 -15.44
N CYS A 371 9.05 -5.63 -15.18
CA CYS A 371 8.60 -6.97 -14.81
C CYS A 371 8.85 -7.95 -15.97
N LEU A 372 9.28 -9.16 -15.67
CA LEU A 372 9.61 -10.20 -16.64
C LEU A 372 8.67 -11.40 -16.51
N ASP A 373 8.09 -11.82 -17.63
CA ASP A 373 7.29 -13.04 -17.71
C ASP A 373 8.24 -14.23 -17.90
N ASN A 374 8.79 -14.70 -16.80
CA ASN A 374 9.71 -15.84 -16.77
C ASN A 374 9.26 -16.94 -15.81
N LEU A 375 7.98 -16.92 -15.41
CA LEU A 375 7.42 -17.93 -14.52
C LEU A 375 7.38 -19.29 -15.23
N THR A 376 8.33 -20.13 -14.87
CA THR A 376 8.22 -21.58 -15.01
C THR A 376 7.92 -22.19 -13.64
N VAL A 377 6.74 -21.83 -13.08
CA VAL A 377 6.20 -22.63 -11.97
C VAL A 377 5.68 -23.90 -12.61
N PRO A 378 6.13 -25.09 -12.19
CA PRO A 378 5.43 -26.33 -12.57
C PRO A 378 3.96 -26.17 -12.16
N GLU A 379 3.02 -26.54 -13.03
CA GLU A 379 1.57 -26.33 -12.82
C GLU A 379 1.03 -26.85 -11.48
N ASN A 380 1.79 -27.66 -10.75
CA ASN A 380 1.41 -28.28 -9.48
C ASN A 380 2.34 -27.89 -8.30
N ASP A 381 3.25 -26.92 -8.45
CA ASP A 381 4.21 -26.58 -7.39
C ASP A 381 3.83 -25.28 -6.68
N THR A 382 2.88 -25.36 -5.76
CA THR A 382 2.34 -24.22 -5.02
C THR A 382 3.30 -23.62 -3.97
N GLY A 383 4.41 -24.30 -3.64
CA GLY A 383 5.33 -23.87 -2.58
C GLY A 383 6.64 -23.22 -3.04
N LEU A 384 6.85 -23.08 -4.37
CA LEU A 384 8.06 -22.46 -4.92
C LEU A 384 7.70 -21.44 -5.99
N ASN A 385 7.99 -20.16 -5.72
CA ASN A 385 7.69 -19.06 -6.61
C ASN A 385 8.95 -18.26 -6.95
N ALA A 386 9.06 -17.75 -8.18
CA ALA A 386 10.16 -16.89 -8.61
C ALA A 386 9.62 -15.73 -9.45
N PHE A 387 10.03 -14.51 -9.12
CA PHE A 387 9.57 -13.28 -9.75
C PHE A 387 10.78 -12.47 -10.22
N SER A 388 10.87 -12.17 -11.51
CA SER A 388 12.05 -11.52 -12.06
C SER A 388 11.76 -10.13 -12.63
N PHE A 389 12.77 -9.27 -12.54
CA PHE A 389 12.73 -7.89 -12.94
C PHE A 389 14.05 -7.50 -13.62
N LEU A 390 13.96 -6.73 -14.69
CA LEU A 390 15.12 -6.12 -15.35
C LEU A 390 15.25 -4.68 -14.87
N THR A 391 16.35 -4.35 -14.21
CA THR A 391 16.63 -3.00 -13.71
C THR A 391 17.07 -2.05 -14.83
N PRO A 392 16.96 -0.72 -14.63
CA PRO A 392 17.40 0.27 -15.63
C PRO A 392 18.90 0.20 -15.95
N ASP A 393 19.72 -0.27 -15.01
CA ASP A 393 21.16 -0.50 -15.19
C ASP A 393 21.52 -1.87 -15.81
N GLY A 394 20.50 -2.64 -16.22
CA GLY A 394 20.66 -3.88 -17.00
C GLY A 394 20.82 -5.15 -16.16
N LYS A 395 20.72 -5.08 -14.84
CA LYS A 395 20.78 -6.26 -13.97
C LYS A 395 19.44 -7.00 -13.98
N THR A 396 19.50 -8.32 -13.81
CA THR A 396 18.30 -9.11 -13.56
C THR A 396 18.20 -9.42 -12.07
N VAL A 397 17.09 -9.04 -11.46
CA VAL A 397 16.75 -9.31 -10.06
C VAL A 397 15.66 -10.36 -10.01
N THR A 398 15.91 -11.49 -9.37
CA THR A 398 14.93 -12.56 -9.19
C THR A 398 14.68 -12.79 -7.71
N VAL A 399 13.45 -12.55 -7.26
CA VAL A 399 13.00 -12.87 -5.89
C VAL A 399 12.38 -14.25 -5.90
N ILE A 400 12.89 -15.14 -5.04
CA ILE A 400 12.50 -16.54 -4.97
C ILE A 400 11.96 -16.84 -3.58
N VAL A 401 10.72 -17.33 -3.54
CA VAL A 401 10.01 -17.73 -2.31
C VAL A 401 9.97 -19.26 -2.28
N ASN A 402 10.65 -19.85 -1.32
CA ASN A 402 10.64 -21.29 -1.08
C ASN A 402 9.90 -21.61 0.22
N GLU A 403 8.66 -22.08 0.10
CA GLU A 403 7.79 -22.54 1.20
C GLU A 403 7.88 -24.06 1.39
N LYS A 404 8.89 -24.71 0.78
CA LYS A 404 9.14 -26.15 0.79
C LYS A 404 10.42 -26.48 1.55
N GLU A 405 10.72 -27.79 1.56
CA GLU A 405 12.02 -28.32 1.95
C GLU A 405 13.16 -27.77 1.07
N GLN A 406 14.38 -28.11 1.42
CA GLN A 406 15.56 -27.70 0.67
C GLN A 406 15.40 -28.04 -0.82
N THR A 407 15.56 -27.04 -1.69
CA THR A 407 15.25 -27.17 -3.12
C THR A 407 16.38 -26.64 -3.99
N GLU A 408 16.75 -27.40 -5.03
CA GLU A 408 17.70 -26.97 -6.06
C GLU A 408 16.96 -26.18 -7.17
N ILE A 409 17.54 -25.04 -7.53
CA ILE A 409 17.08 -24.16 -8.62
C ILE A 409 18.19 -24.03 -9.64
N SER A 410 17.83 -24.10 -10.92
CA SER A 410 18.73 -23.81 -12.02
C SER A 410 18.31 -22.56 -12.78
N PHE A 411 19.28 -21.80 -13.27
CA PHE A 411 19.08 -20.60 -14.08
C PHE A 411 19.59 -20.86 -15.49
N ASP A 412 18.85 -20.39 -16.49
CA ASP A 412 19.32 -20.38 -17.86
C ASP A 412 19.70 -18.95 -18.26
N GLY A 413 20.86 -18.53 -17.98
CA GLY A 413 21.39 -17.22 -18.30
C GLY A 413 22.90 -17.31 -18.59
N ASP A 414 23.41 -16.28 -19.21
CA ASP A 414 24.84 -16.11 -19.46
C ASP A 414 25.27 -14.79 -18.82
N PHE A 415 25.62 -14.87 -17.55
CA PHE A 415 25.99 -13.74 -16.71
C PHE A 415 27.41 -13.89 -16.21
N SER A 416 28.03 -12.79 -15.83
CA SER A 416 29.42 -12.80 -15.29
C SER A 416 29.42 -12.88 -13.76
N LYS A 417 28.43 -12.27 -13.12
CA LYS A 417 28.36 -12.14 -11.66
C LYS A 417 27.01 -12.54 -11.10
N MET A 418 27.02 -12.95 -9.83
CA MET A 418 25.83 -13.27 -9.06
C MET A 418 26.01 -12.81 -7.62
N GLN A 419 24.99 -12.13 -7.08
CA GLN A 419 24.86 -11.87 -5.65
C GLN A 419 23.58 -12.54 -5.14
N ILE A 420 23.62 -13.09 -3.92
CA ILE A 420 22.47 -13.75 -3.29
C ILE A 420 22.29 -13.17 -1.89
N VAL A 421 21.09 -12.67 -1.64
CA VAL A 421 20.61 -12.20 -0.33
C VAL A 421 19.55 -13.17 0.18
N LEU A 422 19.62 -13.56 1.45
CA LEU A 422 18.78 -14.60 2.03
C LEU A 422 18.13 -14.16 3.34
N THR A 423 16.84 -14.51 3.50
CA THR A 423 16.09 -14.44 4.75
C THR A 423 15.53 -15.82 5.09
N THR A 424 15.76 -16.27 6.34
CA THR A 424 15.19 -17.48 6.95
C THR A 424 14.74 -17.13 8.38
N ASP A 425 14.37 -18.10 9.21
CA ASP A 425 14.15 -17.84 10.64
C ASP A 425 15.42 -17.33 11.32
N GLU A 426 16.58 -17.84 10.92
CA GLU A 426 17.88 -17.49 11.52
C GLU A 426 18.57 -16.30 10.84
N LYS A 427 18.45 -16.19 9.52
CA LYS A 427 19.08 -15.13 8.72
C LYS A 427 18.10 -13.99 8.42
N GLN A 428 18.61 -12.76 8.54
CA GLN A 428 17.80 -11.56 8.30
C GLN A 428 18.46 -10.73 7.20
N PHE A 429 18.00 -10.91 5.95
CA PHE A 429 18.48 -10.13 4.80
C PHE A 429 20.01 -10.16 4.64
N ALA A 430 20.59 -11.35 4.76
CA ALA A 430 22.04 -11.55 4.76
C ALA A 430 22.55 -11.84 3.35
N THR A 431 23.61 -11.14 2.90
CA THR A 431 24.36 -11.54 1.71
C THR A 431 25.10 -12.86 2.01
N VAL A 432 24.71 -13.93 1.32
CA VAL A 432 25.28 -15.26 1.50
C VAL A 432 26.20 -15.66 0.35
N TYR A 433 26.15 -14.94 -0.75
CA TYR A 433 27.04 -15.12 -1.88
C TYR A 433 27.23 -13.78 -2.64
N ASP A 434 28.45 -13.52 -3.06
CA ASP A 434 28.78 -12.41 -3.97
C ASP A 434 30.04 -12.85 -4.74
N GLY A 435 29.92 -13.10 -6.06
CA GLY A 435 31.02 -13.64 -6.85
C GLY A 435 30.62 -13.98 -8.28
N GLU A 436 31.33 -14.95 -8.87
CA GLU A 436 31.08 -15.42 -10.24
C GLU A 436 29.68 -16.06 -10.36
N TYR A 437 29.10 -15.96 -11.55
CA TYR A 437 27.81 -16.57 -11.85
C TYR A 437 27.81 -18.08 -11.64
N LYS A 438 26.74 -18.58 -11.04
CA LYS A 438 26.44 -20.01 -10.88
C LYS A 438 25.11 -20.34 -11.51
N SER A 439 25.08 -21.35 -12.36
CA SER A 439 23.85 -21.80 -13.03
C SER A 439 22.90 -22.60 -12.12
N THR A 440 23.34 -22.96 -10.92
CA THR A 440 22.52 -23.67 -9.90
C THR A 440 22.68 -23.06 -8.53
N LEU A 441 21.62 -23.13 -7.74
CA LEU A 441 21.53 -22.65 -6.36
C LEU A 441 20.69 -23.63 -5.55
N THR A 442 21.19 -24.03 -4.38
CA THR A 442 20.38 -24.75 -3.39
C THR A 442 19.84 -23.78 -2.37
N LEU A 443 18.53 -23.67 -2.30
CA LEU A 443 17.83 -22.87 -1.29
C LEU A 443 17.48 -23.72 -0.07
N PRO A 444 17.69 -23.21 1.16
CA PRO A 444 17.17 -23.85 2.37
C PRO A 444 15.65 -24.02 2.32
N GLU A 445 15.13 -24.88 3.16
CA GLU A 445 13.70 -24.92 3.45
C GLU A 445 13.22 -23.56 4.02
N ASN A 446 11.97 -23.21 3.74
CA ASN A 446 11.34 -22.01 4.26
C ASN A 446 12.25 -20.76 4.14
N SER A 447 12.60 -20.40 2.92
CA SER A 447 13.56 -19.32 2.66
C SER A 447 13.08 -18.34 1.60
N LEU A 448 13.45 -17.07 1.78
CA LEU A 448 13.28 -15.99 0.81
C LEU A 448 14.65 -15.56 0.31
N ALA A 449 14.87 -15.65 -1.00
CA ALA A 449 16.11 -15.25 -1.62
C ALA A 449 15.91 -14.18 -2.68
N THR A 450 16.83 -13.22 -2.76
CA THR A 450 16.98 -12.36 -3.94
C THR A 450 18.29 -12.70 -4.62
N VAL A 451 18.22 -13.05 -5.90
CA VAL A 451 19.34 -13.33 -6.78
C VAL A 451 19.49 -12.17 -7.76
N ILE A 452 20.63 -11.50 -7.73
CA ILE A 452 20.98 -10.41 -8.64
C ILE A 452 22.05 -10.95 -9.59
N THR A 453 21.82 -10.83 -10.90
CA THR A 453 22.76 -11.27 -11.94
C THR A 453 23.12 -10.12 -12.89
N GLU A 454 24.41 -10.07 -13.27
CA GLU A 454 25.01 -9.05 -14.15
C GLU A 454 25.72 -9.69 -15.34
#